data_fad1e41fe15a910525df522dac485491
#
_entry.id   fad1e41fe15a910525df522dac485491
#
_cell.length_a   1.000
_cell.length_b   1.000
_cell.length_c   1.000
_cell.angle_alpha   90.00
_cell.angle_beta   90.00
_cell.angle_gamma   90.00
#
_symmetry.space_group_name_H-M   'P 1'
#
loop_
_entity.id
_entity.type
_entity.pdbx_description
1 polymer ?
#
loop_
_entity_poly.entity_id
_entity_poly.type
_entity_poly.pdbx_seq_one_letter_code
_entity_poly.pdbx_strand_id
1 'polypeptide(L)'
;KLSASKVWCEIVNGKAVVLMGSEKDLEFCREIAKHLKALGVEYKFRVASAHKTPEQVLKILKEFEKEKVVYVTVAGRSNALSAFVDANTAKPVIGCPPYSEKYGGADIYSSLRVPSGIGSMVTIEPEGAAIAATKIFALEDKELEKRVVYYQSAKKKAVEKGNNEVKNL
;
A
#
# COMPACT_ATOMS: atom_id res chain seq x y z
N LYS A 1 -24.77 16.67 10.33
CA LYS A 1 -23.32 17.03 10.24
C LYS A 1 -22.57 16.12 11.20
N LEU A 2 -22.13 14.97 10.76
CA LEU A 2 -21.21 14.11 11.49
C LEU A 2 -19.81 14.68 11.33
N SER A 3 -19.20 15.13 12.41
CA SER A 3 -17.82 15.59 12.39
C SER A 3 -16.90 14.40 12.08
N ALA A 4 -15.93 14.60 11.19
CA ALA A 4 -15.01 13.59 10.69
C ALA A 4 -14.13 12.90 11.77
N SER A 5 -14.23 13.32 13.04
CA SER A 5 -13.35 12.90 14.13
C SER A 5 -13.92 11.81 15.06
N LYS A 6 -15.14 11.32 14.84
CA LYS A 6 -15.84 10.46 15.83
C LYS A 6 -16.19 9.04 15.38
N VAL A 7 -15.79 8.58 14.20
CA VAL A 7 -16.41 7.39 13.60
C VAL A 7 -15.57 6.12 13.66
N TRP A 8 -14.26 6.17 13.93
CA TRP A 8 -13.41 5.00 13.66
C TRP A 8 -12.62 4.51 14.88
N CYS A 9 -13.32 3.94 15.86
CA CYS A 9 -12.71 3.41 17.08
C CYS A 9 -12.57 1.87 17.10
N GLU A 10 -13.04 1.16 16.07
CA GLU A 10 -12.82 -0.28 15.96
C GLU A 10 -11.55 -0.58 15.20
N ILE A 11 -10.66 -1.32 15.85
CA ILE A 11 -9.37 -1.76 15.27
C ILE A 11 -9.69 -2.81 14.21
N VAL A 12 -9.27 -2.56 12.99
CA VAL A 12 -9.34 -3.53 11.89
C VAL A 12 -8.58 -4.80 12.28
N ASN A 13 -9.18 -5.95 12.10
CA ASN A 13 -8.51 -7.23 12.32
C ASN A 13 -7.51 -7.50 11.18
N GLY A 14 -6.33 -6.91 11.29
CA GLY A 14 -5.24 -7.01 10.32
C GLY A 14 -4.44 -5.73 10.24
N LYS A 15 -3.25 -5.81 9.68
CA LYS A 15 -2.35 -4.65 9.51
C LYS A 15 -1.60 -4.69 8.19
N ALA A 16 -1.24 -3.52 7.67
CA ALA A 16 -0.32 -3.41 6.56
C ALA A 16 1.14 -3.42 7.05
N VAL A 17 1.96 -4.29 6.50
CA VAL A 17 3.42 -4.25 6.72
C VAL A 17 4.03 -3.48 5.56
N VAL A 18 4.42 -2.24 5.80
CA VAL A 18 5.07 -1.39 4.81
C VAL A 18 6.56 -1.67 4.87
N LEU A 19 7.04 -2.49 3.94
CA LEU A 19 8.42 -2.96 3.85
C LEU A 19 9.17 -2.17 2.77
N MET A 20 10.13 -1.35 3.20
CA MET A 20 10.94 -0.53 2.31
C MET A 20 12.32 -1.13 2.09
N GLY A 21 12.84 -1.01 0.86
CA GLY A 21 14.17 -1.50 0.47
C GLY A 21 15.33 -0.68 1.04
N SER A 22 15.05 0.54 1.47
CA SER A 22 16.00 1.47 2.09
C SER A 22 15.26 2.44 3.01
N GLU A 23 15.94 2.92 4.05
CA GLU A 23 15.46 4.00 4.91
C GLU A 23 15.23 5.32 4.15
N LYS A 24 15.84 5.48 2.98
CA LYS A 24 15.63 6.64 2.10
C LYS A 24 14.21 6.71 1.53
N ASP A 25 13.50 5.59 1.51
CA ASP A 25 12.13 5.51 1.02
C ASP A 25 11.10 5.87 2.11
N LEU A 26 11.55 6.26 3.32
CA LEU A 26 10.69 6.49 4.49
C LEU A 26 9.62 7.57 4.26
N GLU A 27 9.96 8.68 3.61
CA GLU A 27 8.99 9.76 3.36
C GLU A 27 7.87 9.28 2.41
N PHE A 28 8.21 8.54 1.37
CA PHE A 28 7.22 7.92 0.50
C PHE A 28 6.33 6.93 1.27
N CYS A 29 6.93 6.12 2.16
CA CYS A 29 6.19 5.19 3.01
C CYS A 29 5.27 5.91 4.03
N ARG A 30 5.65 7.09 4.51
CA ARG A 30 4.81 7.92 5.38
C ARG A 30 3.52 8.38 4.68
N GLU A 31 3.58 8.70 3.39
CA GLU A 31 2.37 9.01 2.63
C GLU A 31 1.44 7.79 2.51
N ILE A 32 1.99 6.57 2.30
CA ILE A 32 1.19 5.34 2.35
C ILE A 32 0.52 5.19 3.73
N ALA A 33 1.29 5.36 4.80
CA ALA A 33 0.81 5.24 6.17
C ALA A 33 -0.28 6.25 6.53
N LYS A 34 -0.17 7.48 6.04
CA LYS A 34 -1.18 8.54 6.20
C LYS A 34 -2.53 8.11 5.62
N HIS A 35 -2.53 7.51 4.43
CA HIS A 35 -3.75 7.01 3.79
C HIS A 35 -4.30 5.76 4.49
N LEU A 36 -3.45 4.83 4.93
CA LEU A 36 -3.85 3.67 5.75
C LEU A 36 -4.53 4.13 7.04
N LYS A 37 -3.92 5.10 7.75
CA LYS A 37 -4.48 5.68 8.98
C LYS A 37 -5.83 6.36 8.73
N ALA A 38 -5.98 7.10 7.64
CA ALA A 38 -7.23 7.76 7.27
C ALA A 38 -8.37 6.74 7.01
N LEU A 39 -8.03 5.53 6.55
CA LEU A 39 -8.95 4.42 6.34
C LEU A 39 -9.13 3.54 7.60
N GLY A 40 -8.37 3.80 8.68
CA GLY A 40 -8.44 3.06 9.94
C GLY A 40 -7.69 1.72 9.91
N VAL A 41 -6.73 1.55 9.01
CA VAL A 41 -5.89 0.35 8.93
C VAL A 41 -4.59 0.57 9.71
N GLU A 42 -4.28 -0.36 10.63
CA GLU A 42 -3.01 -0.39 11.35
C GLU A 42 -1.86 -0.70 10.39
N TYR A 43 -0.69 -0.15 10.66
CA TYR A 43 0.51 -0.42 9.86
C TYR A 43 1.78 -0.57 10.70
N LYS A 44 2.76 -1.27 10.14
CA LYS A 44 4.11 -1.40 10.67
C LYS A 44 5.14 -1.12 9.59
N PHE A 45 6.15 -0.31 9.91
CA PHE A 45 7.30 -0.11 9.03
C PHE A 45 8.38 -1.16 9.27
N ARG A 46 8.98 -1.64 8.18
CA ARG A 46 10.18 -2.49 8.20
C ARG A 46 11.13 -2.04 7.09
N VAL A 47 12.41 -2.26 7.29
CA VAL A 47 13.46 -1.97 6.29
C VAL A 47 14.24 -3.25 6.04
N ALA A 48 14.25 -3.70 4.78
CA ALA A 48 15.13 -4.77 4.32
C ALA A 48 15.24 -4.77 2.79
N SER A 49 16.39 -5.11 2.27
CA SER A 49 16.66 -5.13 0.83
C SER A 49 16.73 -6.57 0.31
N ALA A 50 15.95 -6.88 -0.73
CA ALA A 50 16.04 -8.18 -1.39
C ALA A 50 17.43 -8.48 -1.96
N HIS A 51 18.18 -7.45 -2.39
CA HIS A 51 19.53 -7.60 -2.93
C HIS A 51 20.63 -7.65 -1.87
N LYS A 52 20.49 -6.87 -0.77
CA LYS A 52 21.58 -6.67 0.19
C LYS A 52 21.40 -7.49 1.47
N THR A 53 20.15 -7.68 1.88
CA THR A 53 19.79 -8.33 3.15
C THR A 53 18.62 -9.31 2.97
N PRO A 54 18.69 -10.27 2.01
CA PRO A 54 17.58 -11.18 1.71
C PRO A 54 17.15 -11.99 2.93
N GLU A 55 18.08 -12.42 3.77
CA GLU A 55 17.77 -13.13 5.02
C GLU A 55 16.96 -12.29 6.00
N GLN A 56 17.18 -10.96 6.03
CA GLN A 56 16.40 -10.06 6.86
C GLN A 56 14.96 -9.95 6.34
N VAL A 57 14.76 -9.97 5.02
CA VAL A 57 13.40 -10.04 4.44
C VAL A 57 12.70 -11.31 4.93
N LEU A 58 13.35 -12.47 4.83
CA LEU A 58 12.79 -13.75 5.29
C LEU A 58 12.46 -13.75 6.79
N LYS A 59 13.31 -13.14 7.62
CA LYS A 59 13.04 -12.98 9.07
C LYS A 59 11.80 -12.14 9.31
N ILE A 60 11.62 -11.04 8.57
CA ILE A 60 10.43 -10.19 8.64
C ILE A 60 9.17 -10.97 8.24
N LEU A 61 9.23 -11.75 7.15
CA LEU A 61 8.08 -12.57 6.73
C LEU A 61 7.68 -13.56 7.81
N LYS A 62 8.66 -14.21 8.46
CA LYS A 62 8.44 -15.15 9.57
C LYS A 62 7.85 -14.46 10.80
N GLU A 63 8.25 -13.22 11.12
CA GLU A 63 7.71 -12.43 12.22
C GLU A 63 6.19 -12.29 12.10
N PHE A 64 5.67 -12.06 10.87
CA PHE A 64 4.25 -11.83 10.60
C PHE A 64 3.50 -13.05 10.04
N GLU A 65 4.13 -14.22 9.99
CA GLU A 65 3.57 -15.42 9.35
C GLU A 65 2.18 -15.80 9.87
N LYS A 66 1.98 -15.69 11.21
CA LYS A 66 0.72 -16.05 11.89
C LYS A 66 -0.28 -14.90 11.97
N GLU A 67 0.10 -13.71 11.51
CA GLU A 67 -0.75 -12.54 11.56
C GLU A 67 -1.55 -12.37 10.26
N LYS A 68 -2.68 -11.66 10.35
CA LYS A 68 -3.44 -11.22 9.17
C LYS A 68 -2.81 -9.93 8.65
N VAL A 69 -1.98 -10.06 7.62
CA VAL A 69 -1.24 -8.94 7.05
C VAL A 69 -1.38 -8.84 5.53
N VAL A 70 -1.24 -7.63 5.03
CA VAL A 70 -0.94 -7.32 3.63
C VAL A 70 0.41 -6.63 3.60
N TYR A 71 1.32 -7.11 2.77
CA TYR A 71 2.60 -6.45 2.56
C TYR A 71 2.47 -5.35 1.53
N VAL A 72 2.93 -4.15 1.87
CA VAL A 72 3.13 -3.05 0.92
C VAL A 72 4.62 -2.85 0.78
N THR A 73 5.19 -3.25 -0.34
CA THR A 73 6.64 -3.21 -0.58
C THR A 73 7.02 -1.96 -1.36
N VAL A 74 8.02 -1.24 -0.88
CA VAL A 74 8.50 0.01 -1.48
C VAL A 74 9.97 -0.13 -1.83
N ALA A 75 10.27 -0.19 -3.13
CA ALA A 75 11.63 -0.21 -3.64
C ALA A 75 11.67 0.39 -5.05
N GLY A 76 12.55 1.35 -5.25
CA GLY A 76 12.82 1.95 -6.56
C GLY A 76 13.92 1.21 -7.33
N ARG A 77 14.22 1.68 -8.52
CA ARG A 77 15.23 1.14 -9.45
C ARG A 77 14.86 -0.27 -9.92
N SER A 78 15.54 -1.31 -9.39
CA SER A 78 15.19 -2.71 -9.60
C SER A 78 14.36 -3.20 -8.41
N ASN A 79 13.05 -3.27 -8.58
CA ASN A 79 12.13 -3.72 -7.53
C ASN A 79 12.08 -5.25 -7.46
N ALA A 80 13.18 -5.88 -7.09
CA ALA A 80 13.17 -7.31 -6.77
C ALA A 80 12.41 -7.60 -5.46
N LEU A 81 12.22 -6.57 -4.60
CA LEU A 81 11.64 -6.76 -3.28
C LEU A 81 10.21 -7.30 -3.33
N SER A 82 9.35 -6.75 -4.21
CA SER A 82 7.96 -7.19 -4.33
C SER A 82 7.87 -8.67 -4.73
N ALA A 83 8.58 -9.06 -5.79
CA ALA A 83 8.58 -10.45 -6.25
C ALA A 83 9.22 -11.40 -5.24
N PHE A 84 10.29 -10.97 -4.56
CA PHE A 84 10.96 -11.77 -3.53
C PHE A 84 10.03 -12.02 -2.33
N VAL A 85 9.31 -10.99 -1.89
CA VAL A 85 8.34 -11.12 -0.80
C VAL A 85 7.21 -12.04 -1.21
N ASP A 86 6.63 -11.84 -2.40
CA ASP A 86 5.51 -12.63 -2.92
C ASP A 86 5.87 -14.11 -3.05
N ALA A 87 7.07 -14.42 -3.56
CA ALA A 87 7.56 -15.79 -3.67
C ALA A 87 7.74 -16.53 -2.32
N ASN A 88 7.81 -15.79 -1.21
CA ASN A 88 8.12 -16.33 0.11
C ASN A 88 6.98 -16.16 1.14
N THR A 89 5.78 -15.80 0.69
CA THR A 89 4.61 -15.68 1.56
C THR A 89 3.33 -16.04 0.82
N ALA A 90 2.34 -16.57 1.55
CA ALA A 90 0.98 -16.73 1.02
C ALA A 90 0.10 -15.49 1.30
N LYS A 91 0.66 -14.41 1.86
CA LYS A 91 -0.05 -13.16 2.13
C LYS A 91 -0.07 -12.26 0.89
N PRO A 92 -1.10 -11.42 0.70
CA PRO A 92 -1.13 -10.48 -0.42
C PRO A 92 0.05 -9.51 -0.38
N VAL A 93 0.63 -9.25 -1.56
CA VAL A 93 1.76 -8.33 -1.74
C VAL A 93 1.41 -7.24 -2.74
N ILE A 94 1.60 -6.00 -2.37
CA ILE A 94 1.38 -4.81 -3.20
C ILE A 94 2.72 -4.09 -3.34
N GLY A 95 3.30 -4.12 -4.52
CA GLY A 95 4.46 -3.30 -4.85
C GLY A 95 4.03 -1.86 -5.12
N CYS A 96 4.67 -0.91 -4.45
CA CYS A 96 4.47 0.51 -4.66
C CYS A 96 5.82 1.21 -4.88
N PRO A 97 6.43 1.05 -6.08
CA PRO A 97 7.72 1.64 -6.37
C PRO A 97 7.59 3.17 -6.49
N PRO A 98 8.46 3.96 -5.82
CA PRO A 98 8.49 5.40 -6.00
C PRO A 98 8.98 5.75 -7.40
N TYR A 99 8.43 6.81 -7.99
CA TYR A 99 8.90 7.33 -9.26
C TYR A 99 10.36 7.80 -9.17
N SER A 100 11.13 7.56 -10.22
CA SER A 100 12.51 8.03 -10.32
C SER A 100 12.75 8.80 -11.62
N GLU A 101 12.99 10.10 -11.50
CA GLU A 101 13.35 10.96 -12.62
C GLU A 101 14.63 10.49 -13.34
N LYS A 102 15.59 9.96 -12.58
CA LYS A 102 16.83 9.43 -13.10
C LYS A 102 16.64 8.38 -14.19
N TYR A 103 15.57 7.61 -14.11
CA TYR A 103 15.25 6.54 -15.06
C TYR A 103 14.05 6.88 -15.95
N GLY A 104 13.53 8.12 -15.86
CA GLY A 104 12.36 8.53 -16.65
C GLY A 104 11.13 7.64 -16.43
N GLY A 105 11.02 7.00 -15.26
CA GLY A 105 9.95 6.06 -14.93
C GLY A 105 10.11 4.65 -15.52
N ALA A 106 11.15 4.39 -16.33
CA ALA A 106 11.34 3.07 -16.97
C ALA A 106 11.64 1.95 -15.97
N ASP A 107 12.07 2.27 -14.75
CA ASP A 107 12.32 1.32 -13.67
C ASP A 107 11.04 0.61 -13.19
N ILE A 108 9.84 1.10 -13.53
CA ILE A 108 8.57 0.42 -13.28
C ILE A 108 8.51 -0.98 -13.91
N TYR A 109 9.15 -1.17 -15.06
CA TYR A 109 9.18 -2.47 -15.73
C TYR A 109 9.80 -3.57 -14.87
N SER A 110 10.67 -3.25 -13.92
CA SER A 110 11.20 -4.23 -12.97
C SER A 110 10.15 -4.77 -12.01
N SER A 111 9.05 -4.04 -11.80
CA SER A 111 7.91 -4.47 -11.00
C SER A 111 6.85 -5.23 -11.80
N LEU A 112 6.79 -4.98 -13.11
CA LEU A 112 5.77 -5.55 -14.00
C LEU A 112 6.22 -6.87 -14.68
N ARG A 113 7.54 -7.11 -14.73
CA ARG A 113 8.13 -8.28 -15.40
C ARG A 113 8.74 -9.22 -14.36
N VAL A 114 7.86 -9.97 -13.72
CA VAL A 114 8.22 -10.97 -12.70
C VAL A 114 8.15 -12.39 -13.28
N PRO A 115 8.87 -13.36 -12.68
CA PRO A 115 8.79 -14.78 -13.10
C PRO A 115 7.39 -15.36 -12.94
N SER A 116 7.15 -16.48 -13.63
CA SER A 116 5.92 -17.27 -13.47
C SER A 116 5.75 -17.74 -12.02
N GLY A 117 4.52 -17.75 -11.52
CA GLY A 117 4.21 -18.12 -10.14
C GLY A 117 4.32 -16.97 -9.13
N ILE A 118 4.68 -15.77 -9.57
CA ILE A 118 4.68 -14.54 -8.76
C ILE A 118 3.42 -13.73 -9.09
N GLY A 119 2.68 -13.34 -8.07
CA GLY A 119 1.38 -12.66 -8.19
C GLY A 119 1.30 -11.32 -7.47
N SER A 120 2.43 -10.64 -7.23
CA SER A 120 2.42 -9.33 -6.59
C SER A 120 1.67 -8.28 -7.43
N MET A 121 0.75 -7.58 -6.80
CA MET A 121 0.04 -6.45 -7.41
C MET A 121 0.97 -5.23 -7.49
N VAL A 122 0.72 -4.32 -8.44
CA VAL A 122 1.53 -3.10 -8.58
C VAL A 122 0.63 -1.86 -8.62
N THR A 123 1.00 -0.84 -7.85
CA THR A 123 0.44 0.51 -7.89
C THR A 123 1.56 1.51 -7.66
N ILE A 124 1.52 2.66 -8.33
CA ILE A 124 2.60 3.65 -8.26
C ILE A 124 2.30 4.78 -7.28
N GLU A 125 1.05 4.91 -6.84
CA GLU A 125 0.64 5.98 -5.94
C GLU A 125 0.48 5.46 -4.50
N PRO A 126 1.00 6.19 -3.49
CA PRO A 126 0.83 5.84 -2.08
C PRO A 126 -0.62 5.65 -1.65
N GLU A 127 -1.52 6.52 -2.13
CA GLU A 127 -2.96 6.40 -1.91
C GLU A 127 -3.51 5.11 -2.51
N GLY A 128 -3.08 4.76 -3.73
CA GLY A 128 -3.47 3.54 -4.42
C GLY A 128 -3.08 2.28 -3.64
N ALA A 129 -1.86 2.24 -3.10
CA ALA A 129 -1.38 1.13 -2.28
C ALA A 129 -2.20 0.97 -0.99
N ALA A 130 -2.49 2.08 -0.31
CA ALA A 130 -3.28 2.07 0.91
C ALA A 130 -4.72 1.61 0.67
N ILE A 131 -5.37 2.09 -0.40
CA ILE A 131 -6.73 1.66 -0.78
C ILE A 131 -6.75 0.19 -1.17
N ALA A 132 -5.77 -0.30 -1.95
CA ALA A 132 -5.71 -1.70 -2.35
C ALA A 132 -5.57 -2.62 -1.12
N ALA A 133 -4.65 -2.32 -0.20
CA ALA A 133 -4.51 -3.05 1.06
C ALA A 133 -5.80 -3.02 1.89
N THR A 134 -6.44 -1.85 2.00
CA THR A 134 -7.69 -1.70 2.74
C THR A 134 -8.82 -2.54 2.16
N LYS A 135 -8.96 -2.57 0.82
CA LYS A 135 -9.98 -3.38 0.15
C LYS A 135 -9.78 -4.88 0.38
N ILE A 136 -8.54 -5.35 0.49
CA ILE A 136 -8.26 -6.76 0.81
C ILE A 136 -8.79 -7.09 2.21
N PHE A 137 -8.55 -6.26 3.21
CA PHE A 137 -9.11 -6.45 4.55
C PHE A 137 -10.63 -6.31 4.57
N ALA A 138 -11.19 -5.42 3.75
CA ALA A 138 -12.63 -5.17 3.67
C ALA A 138 -13.43 -6.35 3.11
N LEU A 139 -12.79 -7.35 2.47
CA LEU A 139 -13.46 -8.59 2.05
C LEU A 139 -14.09 -9.36 3.22
N GLU A 140 -13.51 -9.22 4.42
CA GLU A 140 -13.96 -9.88 5.64
C GLU A 140 -14.43 -8.90 6.73
N ASP A 141 -14.42 -7.59 6.45
CA ASP A 141 -14.76 -6.53 7.40
C ASP A 141 -15.75 -5.53 6.77
N LYS A 142 -17.03 -5.67 7.12
CA LYS A 142 -18.12 -4.84 6.58
C LYS A 142 -18.03 -3.37 7.00
N GLU A 143 -17.48 -3.08 8.16
CA GLU A 143 -17.28 -1.68 8.59
C GLU A 143 -16.14 -1.03 7.78
N LEU A 144 -15.10 -1.79 7.50
CA LEU A 144 -14.02 -1.32 6.63
C LEU A 144 -14.49 -1.13 5.18
N GLU A 145 -15.36 -2.01 4.68
CA GLU A 145 -16.01 -1.84 3.37
C GLU A 145 -16.76 -0.51 3.29
N LYS A 146 -17.57 -0.19 4.31
CA LYS A 146 -18.29 1.11 4.39
C LYS A 146 -17.31 2.30 4.40
N ARG A 147 -16.18 2.19 5.08
CA ARG A 147 -15.14 3.24 5.08
C ARG A 147 -14.57 3.45 3.69
N VAL A 148 -14.27 2.38 2.96
CA VAL A 148 -13.81 2.46 1.57
C VAL A 148 -14.85 3.15 0.68
N VAL A 149 -16.13 2.76 0.78
CA VAL A 149 -17.22 3.39 0.02
C VAL A 149 -17.35 4.87 0.35
N TYR A 150 -17.30 5.23 1.63
CA TYR A 150 -17.33 6.64 2.06
C TYR A 150 -16.15 7.43 1.49
N TYR A 151 -14.94 6.89 1.58
CA TYR A 151 -13.72 7.51 1.04
C TYR A 151 -13.84 7.77 -0.46
N GLN A 152 -14.29 6.76 -1.22
CA GLN A 152 -14.50 6.89 -2.67
C GLN A 152 -15.61 7.91 -3.00
N SER A 153 -16.66 7.95 -2.22
CA SER A 153 -17.76 8.93 -2.40
C SER A 153 -17.27 10.37 -2.19
N ALA A 154 -16.37 10.60 -1.24
CA ALA A 154 -15.77 11.92 -1.02
C ALA A 154 -14.93 12.37 -2.23
N LYS A 155 -14.19 11.45 -2.86
CA LYS A 155 -13.42 11.74 -4.08
C LYS A 155 -14.35 12.09 -5.27
N LYS A 156 -15.45 11.35 -5.45
CA LYS A 156 -16.46 11.63 -6.48
C LYS A 156 -17.06 13.04 -6.31
N LYS A 157 -17.47 13.37 -5.08
CA LYS A 157 -18.02 14.70 -4.75
C LYS A 157 -17.03 15.84 -5.04
N ALA A 158 -15.74 15.61 -4.82
CA ALA A 158 -14.72 16.62 -5.14
C ALA A 158 -14.65 16.91 -6.66
N VAL A 159 -14.76 15.87 -7.49
CA VAL A 159 -14.82 16.02 -8.96
C VAL A 159 -16.10 16.75 -9.38
N GLU A 160 -17.26 16.37 -8.82
CA GLU A 160 -18.55 17.03 -9.10
C GLU A 160 -18.51 18.51 -8.73
N LYS A 161 -17.92 18.84 -7.57
CA LYS A 161 -17.73 20.24 -7.14
C LYS A 161 -16.86 21.01 -8.13
N GLY A 162 -15.71 20.44 -8.52
CA GLY A 162 -14.81 21.05 -9.51
C GLY A 162 -15.51 21.27 -10.85
N ASN A 163 -16.32 20.31 -11.32
CA ASN A 163 -17.09 20.47 -12.53
C ASN A 163 -18.08 21.67 -12.45
N ASN A 164 -18.74 21.84 -11.31
CA ASN A 164 -19.67 22.96 -11.12
C ASN A 164 -18.95 24.32 -11.06
N GLU A 165 -17.74 24.36 -10.51
CA GLU A 165 -16.91 25.56 -10.48
C GLU A 165 -16.47 25.96 -11.90
N VAL A 166 -15.97 25.00 -12.70
CA VAL A 166 -15.50 25.26 -14.08
C VAL A 166 -16.64 25.57 -15.05
N LYS A 167 -17.81 24.95 -14.87
CA LYS A 167 -18.99 25.17 -15.73
C LYS A 167 -19.48 26.62 -15.71
N ASN A 168 -19.15 27.37 -14.68
CA ASN A 168 -19.59 28.77 -14.51
C ASN A 168 -18.51 29.78 -14.92
N LEU A 169 -17.36 29.32 -15.49
CA LEU A 169 -16.33 30.15 -16.09
C LEU A 169 -16.64 30.38 -17.60
#